data_0f1debec2be3a594544569de98fbda1b
#
_entry.id   0f1debec2be3a594544569de98fbda1b
#
_cell.length_a   1.000
_cell.length_b   1.000
_cell.length_c   1.000
_cell.angle_alpha   90.00
_cell.angle_beta   90.00
_cell.angle_gamma   90.00
#
_symmetry.space_group_name_H-M   'P 1'
#
loop_
_entity.id
_entity.type
_entity.pdbx_description
1 polymer ?
#
loop_
_entity_poly.entity_id
_entity_poly.type
_entity_poly.pdbx_seq_one_letter_code
_entity_poly.pdbx_strand_id
1 'polypeptide(L)'
;MATKGSNLSKYNKDFVPDGAGFKIGIVVSSWNEKITSNLLLGAHQTLLDNGVEEHNIIIKHVPGAFELPLACQMMLETNKFDGLIAIGVVIQGETKHFEYVCAGTTHGLMNVMLKHSKPIAFCVLTDDHEQQSIDRSGGKHGNKGIECAVACLKMIDFK
;
A
#
# COMPACT_ATOMS: atom_id res chain seq x y z
N MET A 1 6.13 -10.11 5.95
CA MET A 1 7.27 -10.97 6.34
C MET A 1 8.34 -10.88 5.28
N ALA A 2 9.56 -10.53 5.64
CA ALA A 2 10.65 -10.45 4.68
C ALA A 2 11.37 -11.80 4.66
N THR A 3 11.42 -12.46 3.51
CA THR A 3 12.28 -13.62 3.30
C THR A 3 13.68 -13.08 2.98
N LYS A 4 14.67 -13.43 3.80
CA LYS A 4 16.05 -12.95 3.64
C LYS A 4 16.55 -13.27 2.21
N GLY A 5 16.93 -12.22 1.46
CA GLY A 5 17.50 -12.34 0.12
C GLY A 5 16.49 -12.49 -1.04
N SER A 6 15.17 -12.39 -0.80
CA SER A 6 14.19 -12.41 -1.90
C SER A 6 13.82 -11.00 -2.36
N ASN A 7 13.71 -10.86 -3.69
CA ASN A 7 13.19 -9.64 -4.32
C ASN A 7 11.65 -9.70 -4.28
N LEU A 8 11.03 -8.80 -3.54
CA LEU A 8 9.58 -8.73 -3.32
C LEU A 8 8.79 -8.30 -4.57
N SER A 9 9.47 -7.80 -5.61
CA SER A 9 8.84 -7.40 -6.88
C SER A 9 8.63 -8.56 -7.85
N LYS A 10 9.17 -9.75 -7.54
CA LYS A 10 9.01 -10.92 -8.41
C LYS A 10 7.70 -11.64 -8.09
N TYR A 11 6.78 -11.62 -9.01
CA TYR A 11 5.55 -12.42 -8.95
C TYR A 11 5.31 -13.12 -10.29
N ASN A 12 4.54 -14.23 -10.28
CA ASN A 12 4.08 -14.86 -11.49
C ASN A 12 2.69 -14.29 -11.84
N LYS A 13 2.58 -13.63 -12.99
CA LYS A 13 1.37 -12.99 -13.48
C LYS A 13 0.20 -13.98 -13.61
N ASP A 14 0.47 -15.22 -13.98
CA ASP A 14 -0.55 -16.27 -14.15
C ASP A 14 -1.33 -16.59 -12.86
N PHE A 15 -0.77 -16.19 -11.70
CA PHE A 15 -1.39 -16.36 -10.37
C PHE A 15 -1.96 -15.05 -9.81
N VAL A 16 -2.09 -14.01 -10.63
CA VAL A 16 -2.73 -12.75 -10.25
C VAL A 16 -4.04 -12.63 -11.02
N PRO A 17 -5.16 -12.35 -10.34
CA PRO A 17 -6.44 -12.15 -11.02
C PRO A 17 -6.38 -11.02 -12.04
N ASP A 18 -7.15 -11.14 -13.12
CA ASP A 18 -7.38 -10.04 -14.04
C ASP A 18 -8.13 -8.92 -13.31
N GLY A 19 -7.53 -7.73 -13.31
CA GLY A 19 -8.07 -6.54 -12.65
C GLY A 19 -9.11 -5.79 -13.48
N ALA A 20 -9.49 -6.30 -14.66
CA ALA A 20 -10.49 -5.66 -15.50
C ALA A 20 -11.80 -5.43 -14.73
N GLY A 21 -12.26 -4.18 -14.71
CA GLY A 21 -13.46 -3.77 -14.00
C GLY A 21 -13.27 -3.49 -12.50
N PHE A 22 -12.14 -3.80 -11.89
CA PHE A 22 -11.87 -3.41 -10.49
C PHE A 22 -11.58 -1.93 -10.38
N LYS A 23 -12.12 -1.31 -9.34
CA LYS A 23 -11.86 0.08 -8.98
C LYS A 23 -11.02 0.15 -7.72
N ILE A 24 -9.80 0.65 -7.85
CA ILE A 24 -8.78 0.65 -6.80
C ILE A 24 -8.48 2.08 -6.34
N GLY A 25 -8.51 2.29 -5.03
CA GLY A 25 -8.02 3.53 -4.45
C GLY A 25 -6.58 3.36 -3.93
N ILE A 26 -5.75 4.38 -4.14
CA ILE A 26 -4.42 4.45 -3.54
C ILE A 26 -4.35 5.70 -2.68
N VAL A 27 -4.10 5.52 -1.38
CA VAL A 27 -3.87 6.63 -0.45
C VAL A 27 -2.39 6.71 -0.12
N VAL A 28 -1.78 7.87 -0.36
CA VAL A 28 -0.33 8.06 -0.27
C VAL A 28 0.01 9.15 0.73
N SER A 29 0.88 8.86 1.69
CA SER A 29 1.41 9.89 2.60
C SER A 29 2.47 10.76 1.91
N SER A 30 2.43 12.07 2.17
CA SER A 30 3.37 13.05 1.60
C SER A 30 4.73 13.04 2.31
N TRP A 31 4.81 12.61 3.57
CA TRP A 31 6.09 12.46 4.25
C TRP A 31 6.95 11.40 3.57
N ASN A 32 8.27 11.68 3.44
CA ASN A 32 9.24 10.84 2.75
C ASN A 32 8.88 10.63 1.25
N GLU A 33 8.51 11.71 0.58
CA GLU A 33 7.94 11.72 -0.78
C GLU A 33 8.74 10.90 -1.79
N LYS A 34 10.07 10.97 -1.76
CA LYS A 34 10.94 10.19 -2.66
C LYS A 34 10.69 8.68 -2.55
N ILE A 35 10.44 8.19 -1.33
CA ILE A 35 10.19 6.77 -1.07
C ILE A 35 8.74 6.42 -1.42
N THR A 36 7.78 7.22 -0.94
CA THR A 36 6.35 6.96 -1.20
C THR A 36 5.99 7.07 -2.67
N SER A 37 6.63 7.97 -3.44
CA SER A 37 6.46 8.06 -4.89
C SER A 37 6.97 6.82 -5.62
N ASN A 38 8.10 6.24 -5.20
CA ASN A 38 8.59 5.00 -5.77
C ASN A 38 7.66 3.81 -5.47
N LEU A 39 7.10 3.76 -4.26
CA LEU A 39 6.11 2.74 -3.89
C LEU A 39 4.82 2.90 -4.72
N LEU A 40 4.36 4.13 -4.88
CA LEU A 40 3.20 4.47 -5.70
C LEU A 40 3.40 4.04 -7.15
N LEU A 41 4.56 4.39 -7.74
CA LEU A 41 4.88 4.00 -9.12
C LEU A 41 4.86 2.48 -9.30
N GLY A 42 5.47 1.75 -8.36
CA GLY A 42 5.44 0.27 -8.39
C GLY A 42 4.03 -0.30 -8.26
N ALA A 43 3.22 0.23 -7.36
CA ALA A 43 1.83 -0.22 -7.19
C ALA A 43 0.97 0.10 -8.42
N HIS A 44 1.02 1.33 -8.90
CA HIS A 44 0.26 1.82 -10.04
C HIS A 44 0.55 1.01 -11.32
N GLN A 45 1.84 0.87 -11.67
CA GLN A 45 2.23 0.10 -12.85
C GLN A 45 1.79 -1.37 -12.74
N THR A 46 1.90 -1.97 -11.56
CA THR A 46 1.48 -3.36 -11.33
C THR A 46 -0.04 -3.53 -11.52
N LEU A 47 -0.85 -2.57 -11.09
CA LEU A 47 -2.29 -2.59 -11.33
C LEU A 47 -2.60 -2.54 -12.84
N LEU A 48 -1.95 -1.64 -13.59
CA LEU A 48 -2.11 -1.55 -15.05
C LEU A 48 -1.67 -2.84 -15.75
N ASP A 49 -0.52 -3.40 -15.39
CA ASP A 49 0.02 -4.62 -15.98
C ASP A 49 -0.90 -5.84 -15.75
N ASN A 50 -1.75 -5.79 -14.73
CA ASN A 50 -2.74 -6.82 -14.40
C ASN A 50 -4.18 -6.43 -14.76
N GLY A 51 -4.37 -5.50 -15.70
CA GLY A 51 -5.65 -5.24 -16.35
C GLY A 51 -6.54 -4.18 -15.68
N VAL A 52 -6.13 -3.58 -14.57
CA VAL A 52 -6.90 -2.46 -14.01
C VAL A 52 -6.80 -1.25 -14.95
N GLU A 53 -7.93 -0.71 -15.35
CA GLU A 53 -7.98 0.44 -16.25
C GLU A 53 -7.55 1.73 -15.53
N GLU A 54 -6.77 2.58 -16.21
CA GLU A 54 -6.21 3.82 -15.65
C GLU A 54 -7.27 4.68 -14.94
N HIS A 55 -8.44 4.85 -15.55
CA HIS A 55 -9.53 5.67 -14.99
C HIS A 55 -10.20 5.05 -13.75
N ASN A 56 -9.92 3.78 -13.44
CA ASN A 56 -10.37 3.08 -12.25
C ASN A 56 -9.33 3.12 -11.10
N ILE A 57 -8.17 3.71 -11.31
CA ILE A 57 -7.15 3.91 -10.27
C ILE A 57 -7.27 5.34 -9.75
N ILE A 58 -7.72 5.52 -8.51
CA ILE A 58 -7.92 6.84 -7.90
C ILE A 58 -6.88 7.07 -6.81
N ILE A 59 -6.00 8.04 -7.03
CA ILE A 59 -4.93 8.39 -6.10
C ILE A 59 -5.35 9.59 -5.25
N LYS A 60 -5.13 9.51 -3.93
CA LYS A 60 -5.33 10.59 -2.96
C LYS A 60 -4.11 10.72 -2.06
N HIS A 61 -3.74 11.95 -1.74
CA HIS A 61 -2.63 12.25 -0.86
C HIS A 61 -3.11 12.69 0.52
N VAL A 62 -2.35 12.29 1.55
CA VAL A 62 -2.55 12.68 2.95
C VAL A 62 -1.23 13.17 3.55
N PRO A 63 -1.24 13.96 4.64
CA PRO A 63 -0.01 14.50 5.22
C PRO A 63 0.99 13.41 5.63
N GLY A 64 0.57 12.44 6.42
CA GLY A 64 1.45 11.40 6.97
C GLY A 64 0.79 10.03 7.04
N ALA A 65 1.53 9.05 7.55
CA ALA A 65 1.03 7.68 7.69
C ALA A 65 -0.14 7.58 8.69
N PHE A 66 -0.18 8.46 9.70
CA PHE A 66 -1.22 8.45 10.73
C PHE A 66 -2.61 8.82 10.18
N GLU A 67 -2.68 9.57 9.09
CA GLU A 67 -3.94 9.95 8.43
C GLU A 67 -4.47 8.90 7.45
N LEU A 68 -3.68 7.89 7.08
CA LEU A 68 -4.08 6.83 6.15
C LEU A 68 -5.37 6.11 6.56
N PRO A 69 -5.58 5.72 7.83
CA PRO A 69 -6.79 5.02 8.23
C PRO A 69 -8.07 5.82 7.97
N LEU A 70 -8.09 7.09 8.36
CA LEU A 70 -9.25 7.94 8.15
C LEU A 70 -9.53 8.16 6.66
N ALA A 71 -8.49 8.44 5.87
CA ALA A 71 -8.64 8.63 4.43
C ALA A 71 -9.16 7.35 3.73
N CYS A 72 -8.65 6.18 4.12
CA CYS A 72 -9.13 4.90 3.61
C CYS A 72 -10.61 4.68 3.98
N GLN A 73 -11.02 4.98 5.22
CA GLN A 73 -12.42 4.90 5.63
C GLN A 73 -13.31 5.81 4.78
N MET A 74 -12.93 7.08 4.62
CA MET A 74 -13.69 8.05 3.82
C MET A 74 -13.85 7.59 2.36
N MET A 75 -12.81 7.00 1.77
CA MET A 75 -12.89 6.46 0.42
C MET A 75 -13.85 5.27 0.33
N LEU A 76 -13.78 4.33 1.28
CA LEU A 76 -14.65 3.15 1.29
C LEU A 76 -16.12 3.49 1.59
N GLU A 77 -16.39 4.55 2.35
CA GLU A 77 -17.76 5.03 2.60
C GLU A 77 -18.48 5.51 1.33
N THR A 78 -17.76 5.82 0.27
CA THR A 78 -18.36 6.12 -1.04
C THR A 78 -18.91 4.90 -1.76
N ASN A 79 -18.62 3.68 -1.30
CA ASN A 79 -18.98 2.39 -1.91
C ASN A 79 -18.54 2.22 -3.39
N LYS A 80 -17.49 2.97 -3.80
CA LYS A 80 -17.03 2.98 -5.20
C LYS A 80 -15.77 2.14 -5.43
N PHE A 81 -15.15 1.60 -4.39
CA PHE A 81 -13.88 0.89 -4.49
C PHE A 81 -14.04 -0.59 -4.13
N ASP A 82 -13.33 -1.44 -4.86
CA ASP A 82 -13.23 -2.87 -4.58
C ASP A 82 -12.14 -3.18 -3.59
N GLY A 83 -11.08 -2.38 -3.57
CA GLY A 83 -9.99 -2.44 -2.61
C GLY A 83 -9.17 -1.16 -2.59
N LEU A 84 -8.32 -1.02 -1.58
CA LEU A 84 -7.42 0.11 -1.44
C LEU A 84 -5.97 -0.35 -1.23
N ILE A 85 -5.04 0.55 -1.52
CA ILE A 85 -3.62 0.42 -1.14
C ILE A 85 -3.26 1.65 -0.30
N ALA A 86 -2.82 1.43 0.94
CA ALA A 86 -2.37 2.49 1.83
C ALA A 86 -0.84 2.56 1.82
N ILE A 87 -0.29 3.64 1.26
CA ILE A 87 1.15 3.85 1.07
C ILE A 87 1.66 4.87 2.08
N GLY A 88 2.64 4.49 2.88
CA GLY A 88 3.30 5.37 3.83
C GLY A 88 4.68 4.89 4.22
N VAL A 89 5.41 5.76 4.91
CA VAL A 89 6.73 5.45 5.46
C VAL A 89 6.84 6.08 6.83
N VAL A 90 7.22 5.30 7.81
CA VAL A 90 7.57 5.76 9.16
C VAL A 90 8.99 5.33 9.44
N ILE A 91 9.87 6.30 9.63
CA ILE A 91 11.29 6.07 9.97
C ILE A 91 11.48 6.39 11.43
N GLN A 92 12.18 5.52 12.15
CA GLN A 92 12.41 5.69 13.58
C GLN A 92 13.23 6.94 13.87
N GLY A 93 12.69 7.82 14.73
CA GLY A 93 13.37 8.96 15.30
C GLY A 93 13.87 8.67 16.72
N GLU A 94 14.21 9.72 17.46
CA GLU A 94 14.78 9.62 18.81
C GLU A 94 13.76 9.28 19.90
N THR A 95 12.47 9.43 19.62
CA THR A 95 11.41 9.27 20.61
C THR A 95 10.52 8.08 20.30
N LYS A 96 9.69 7.70 21.29
CA LYS A 96 8.69 6.64 21.13
C LYS A 96 7.54 6.99 20.19
N HIS A 97 7.52 8.18 19.61
CA HIS A 97 6.50 8.60 18.65
C HIS A 97 6.38 7.61 17.47
N PHE A 98 7.48 7.04 17.03
CA PHE A 98 7.51 5.98 16.02
C PHE A 98 6.59 4.81 16.35
N GLU A 99 6.67 4.28 17.58
CA GLU A 99 5.85 3.13 18.02
C GLU A 99 4.35 3.46 17.95
N TYR A 100 3.96 4.66 18.41
CA TYR A 100 2.57 5.09 18.40
C TYR A 100 2.03 5.33 17.00
N VAL A 101 2.82 5.93 16.10
CA VAL A 101 2.42 6.12 14.70
C VAL A 101 2.28 4.77 14.00
N CYS A 102 3.24 3.86 14.16
CA CYS A 102 3.17 2.52 13.58
C CYS A 102 1.96 1.74 14.09
N ALA A 103 1.75 1.72 15.41
CA ALA A 103 0.63 1.00 16.02
C ALA A 103 -0.72 1.62 15.61
N GLY A 104 -0.85 2.95 15.69
CA GLY A 104 -2.08 3.66 15.33
C GLY A 104 -2.46 3.44 13.87
N THR A 105 -1.51 3.56 12.95
CA THR A 105 -1.73 3.32 11.52
C THR A 105 -2.14 1.87 11.25
N THR A 106 -1.43 0.91 11.83
CA THR A 106 -1.69 -0.52 11.62
C THR A 106 -3.07 -0.92 12.14
N HIS A 107 -3.39 -0.58 13.40
CA HIS A 107 -4.68 -0.89 14.00
C HIS A 107 -5.83 -0.15 13.28
N GLY A 108 -5.62 1.11 12.93
CA GLY A 108 -6.61 1.90 12.21
C GLY A 108 -6.95 1.30 10.86
N LEU A 109 -5.96 0.96 10.03
CA LEU A 109 -6.19 0.34 8.72
C LEU A 109 -6.86 -1.03 8.84
N MET A 110 -6.44 -1.86 9.81
CA MET A 110 -7.07 -3.16 10.06
C MET A 110 -8.56 -3.01 10.43
N ASN A 111 -8.88 -2.07 11.33
CA ASN A 111 -10.26 -1.83 11.73
C ASN A 111 -11.13 -1.37 10.55
N VAL A 112 -10.62 -0.46 9.70
CA VAL A 112 -11.33 0.02 8.51
C VAL A 112 -11.57 -1.12 7.53
N MET A 113 -10.56 -1.94 7.27
CA MET A 113 -10.64 -3.09 6.37
C MET A 113 -11.72 -4.08 6.82
N LEU A 114 -11.74 -4.45 8.11
CA LEU A 114 -12.71 -5.38 8.67
C LEU A 114 -14.12 -4.78 8.71
N LYS A 115 -14.26 -3.50 9.08
CA LYS A 115 -15.55 -2.78 9.11
C LYS A 115 -16.25 -2.79 7.75
N HIS A 116 -15.50 -2.59 6.67
CA HIS A 116 -16.04 -2.49 5.33
C HIS A 116 -16.02 -3.82 4.55
N SER A 117 -15.38 -4.87 5.10
CA SER A 117 -15.13 -6.14 4.39
C SER A 117 -14.51 -5.92 3.02
N LYS A 118 -13.58 -4.96 2.93
CA LYS A 118 -12.86 -4.57 1.71
C LYS A 118 -11.35 -4.63 1.98
N PRO A 119 -10.53 -5.20 1.09
CA PRO A 119 -9.11 -5.26 1.29
C PRO A 119 -8.47 -3.87 1.28
N ILE A 120 -7.57 -3.64 2.23
CA ILE A 120 -6.64 -2.51 2.23
C ILE A 120 -5.23 -3.09 2.29
N ALA A 121 -4.50 -3.06 1.19
CA ALA A 121 -3.12 -3.53 1.18
C ALA A 121 -2.23 -2.57 1.98
N PHE A 122 -1.56 -3.12 3.00
CA PHE A 122 -0.70 -2.38 3.93
C PHE A 122 0.68 -2.14 3.30
N CYS A 123 0.83 -1.03 2.58
CA CYS A 123 2.08 -0.59 1.96
C CYS A 123 2.75 0.50 2.83
N VAL A 124 2.81 0.26 4.14
CA VAL A 124 3.47 1.17 5.08
C VAL A 124 4.80 0.57 5.51
N LEU A 125 5.88 1.23 5.15
CA LEU A 125 7.22 0.86 5.61
C LEU A 125 7.43 1.41 7.03
N THR A 126 8.00 0.58 7.91
CA THR A 126 8.27 0.91 9.30
C THR A 126 9.71 0.51 9.60
N ASP A 127 10.62 1.42 9.35
CA ASP A 127 12.03 1.13 9.25
C ASP A 127 12.86 1.90 10.30
N ASP A 128 13.95 1.30 10.76
CA ASP A 128 14.83 1.91 11.74
C ASP A 128 15.64 3.08 11.15
N HIS A 129 15.89 3.04 9.84
CA HIS A 129 16.63 4.09 9.12
C HIS A 129 16.24 4.13 7.63
N GLU A 130 16.46 5.29 6.99
CA GLU A 130 16.03 5.60 5.63
C GLU A 130 16.51 4.59 4.58
N GLN A 131 17.73 4.04 4.73
CA GLN A 131 18.27 3.09 3.77
C GLN A 131 17.41 1.81 3.65
N GLN A 132 16.78 1.35 4.74
CA GLN A 132 15.86 0.21 4.70
C GLN A 132 14.64 0.53 3.83
N SER A 133 14.11 1.74 3.93
CA SER A 133 12.99 2.19 3.09
C SER A 133 13.37 2.30 1.61
N ILE A 134 14.55 2.83 1.31
CA ILE A 134 15.08 2.89 -0.07
C ILE A 134 15.21 1.48 -0.64
N ASP A 135 15.77 0.56 0.13
CA ASP A 135 15.96 -0.84 -0.29
C ASP A 135 14.66 -1.57 -0.62
N ARG A 136 13.52 -1.13 -0.06
CA ARG A 136 12.18 -1.70 -0.22
C ARG A 136 11.26 -0.92 -1.16
N SER A 137 11.71 0.23 -1.63
CA SER A 137 10.96 1.06 -2.59
C SER A 137 11.56 1.06 -4.01
N GLY A 138 12.20 -0.04 -4.39
CA GLY A 138 12.86 -0.22 -5.68
C GLY A 138 14.36 -0.49 -5.61
N GLY A 139 14.92 -0.58 -4.39
CA GLY A 139 16.31 -0.95 -4.17
C GLY A 139 16.54 -2.47 -4.14
N LYS A 140 17.54 -2.91 -3.37
CA LYS A 140 18.02 -4.31 -3.37
C LYS A 140 16.97 -5.37 -2.98
N HIS A 141 15.92 -4.97 -2.25
CA HIS A 141 14.85 -5.87 -1.82
C HIS A 141 13.59 -5.78 -2.68
N GLY A 142 13.62 -5.01 -3.79
CA GLY A 142 12.49 -4.80 -4.66
C GLY A 142 11.57 -3.67 -4.18
N ASN A 143 10.33 -3.66 -4.64
CA ASN A 143 9.37 -2.60 -4.39
C ASN A 143 8.14 -3.15 -3.67
N LYS A 144 7.90 -2.70 -2.43
CA LYS A 144 6.74 -3.12 -1.62
C LYS A 144 5.40 -2.71 -2.25
N GLY A 145 5.38 -1.66 -3.07
CA GLY A 145 4.18 -1.25 -3.81
C GLY A 145 3.69 -2.32 -4.77
N ILE A 146 4.63 -2.99 -5.47
CA ILE A 146 4.33 -4.11 -6.37
C ILE A 146 3.68 -5.27 -5.59
N GLU A 147 4.29 -5.68 -4.49
CA GLU A 147 3.76 -6.74 -3.62
C GLU A 147 2.33 -6.41 -3.13
N CYS A 148 2.12 -5.16 -2.71
CA CYS A 148 0.82 -4.71 -2.18
C CYS A 148 -0.26 -4.64 -3.26
N ALA A 149 0.08 -4.25 -4.49
CA ALA A 149 -0.85 -4.26 -5.61
C ALA A 149 -1.31 -5.70 -5.93
N VAL A 150 -0.38 -6.64 -6.02
CA VAL A 150 -0.70 -8.07 -6.21
C VAL A 150 -1.56 -8.61 -5.07
N ALA A 151 -1.22 -8.29 -3.82
CA ALA A 151 -2.00 -8.71 -2.66
C ALA A 151 -3.42 -8.13 -2.67
N CYS A 152 -3.57 -6.86 -3.08
CA CYS A 152 -4.88 -6.21 -3.19
C CYS A 152 -5.76 -6.93 -4.21
N LEU A 153 -5.25 -7.18 -5.42
CA LEU A 153 -5.99 -7.88 -6.49
C LEU A 153 -6.43 -9.28 -6.03
N LYS A 154 -5.53 -10.05 -5.42
CA LYS A 154 -5.85 -11.38 -4.91
C LYS A 154 -6.92 -11.37 -3.82
N MET A 155 -6.90 -10.35 -2.96
CA MET A 155 -7.91 -10.24 -1.90
C MET A 155 -9.25 -9.74 -2.39
N ILE A 156 -9.31 -8.95 -3.47
CA ILE A 156 -10.58 -8.58 -4.12
C ILE A 156 -11.25 -9.81 -4.73
N ASP A 157 -10.48 -10.68 -5.36
CA ASP A 157 -10.94 -11.91 -6.01
C ASP A 157 -11.20 -13.08 -5.01
N PHE A 158 -10.87 -12.87 -3.74
CA PHE A 158 -11.09 -13.87 -2.67
C PHE A 158 -12.57 -13.96 -2.31
N LYS A 159 -13.35 -14.68 -3.11
CA LYS A 159 -14.79 -14.91 -2.88
C LYS A 159 -15.15 -16.38 -2.97
#